data_e47593d18a68be2fee64fa50f709d5e3
#
_entry.id   e47593d18a68be2fee64fa50f709d5e3
#
_cell.length_a   1.000
_cell.length_b   1.000
_cell.length_c   1.000
_cell.angle_alpha   90.00
_cell.angle_beta   90.00
_cell.angle_gamma   90.00
#
_symmetry.space_group_name_H-M   'P 1'
#
loop_
_entity.id
_entity.type
_entity.pdbx_description
1 polymer ?
#
loop_
_entity_poly.entity_id
_entity_poly.type
_entity_poly.pdbx_seq_one_letter_code
_entity_poly.pdbx_strand_id
1 'polypeptide(L)'
;MIGMIKRILSVSGKYQGRIYGAMGFSFLKGLLVKVPIILTYFIVTAFIDGTLTKKTALYGAIALVASVILQAVFQYFADRLQSGAGYLIFANMRMKLGEHLRRLPMGYFTEGNIGKISSVLSTDMVFIEENCMMVLADMMNYLFSQAIMIVFMFVFDWRLGLASLAVTGCMVLLGRSMMKNDLVHSDEKQKAAEIQTQAVLDFTEGIGIIKTYNLLGDKSKELTDSFDTNCRVNLDFEFSHHPYKRGVFLIYGIGTVLMLTLSAFLYSKGLMDMKYFFGMLLCLFDLFVPIKTFYDQEARLTVMSACMDRIEALFAEKELDDNGTQTLTESNAPEIEYRNVTFAYDKKDILKDVSFKAYKGTMTALVGPSGGGKSTIASLLTRFWDVKSGEILLRGTDIRKLPLVALMDNISMVFQRVYLFQDTVYNNIALGRPDASHEEVIEAAKKARCYDFIMELPDGFDTVIGEGGASLSGGQAQRLSIARCILKDSPIVILDEATASVDADNESYIQQAISELCKGKTLLVIAHRLNTIAHADHIMVIKDGEIAESGDHKSLMDMGGIYHNMVTKRAVSTGWKN
;
A
#
# COMPACT_ATOMS: atom_id res chain seq x y z
N MET A 1 18.00 -14.74 3.44
CA MET A 1 17.84 -15.40 2.12
C MET A 1 16.86 -16.57 2.10
N ILE A 2 17.11 -17.70 2.80
CA ILE A 2 16.17 -18.87 2.78
C ILE A 2 14.76 -18.45 3.22
N GLY A 3 14.64 -17.58 4.24
CA GLY A 3 13.37 -16.99 4.64
C GLY A 3 12.70 -16.21 3.52
N MET A 4 13.44 -15.36 2.78
CA MET A 4 12.91 -14.58 1.66
C MET A 4 12.45 -15.48 0.51
N ILE A 5 13.23 -16.52 0.17
CA ILE A 5 12.82 -17.51 -0.84
C ILE A 5 11.50 -18.19 -0.42
N LYS A 6 11.36 -18.59 0.84
CA LYS A 6 10.12 -19.18 1.35
C LYS A 6 8.94 -18.21 1.26
N ARG A 7 9.12 -16.93 1.60
CA ARG A 7 8.08 -15.89 1.49
C ARG A 7 7.64 -15.70 0.04
N ILE A 8 8.59 -15.61 -0.90
CA ILE A 8 8.27 -15.49 -2.32
C ILE A 8 7.54 -16.72 -2.83
N LEU A 9 8.00 -17.92 -2.45
CA LEU A 9 7.31 -19.16 -2.82
C LEU A 9 5.90 -19.23 -2.24
N SER A 10 5.66 -18.75 -1.01
CA SER A 10 4.32 -18.77 -0.40
C SER A 10 3.33 -17.89 -1.17
N VAL A 11 3.75 -16.75 -1.71
CA VAL A 11 2.90 -15.86 -2.51
C VAL A 11 2.83 -16.26 -3.99
N SER A 12 3.70 -17.16 -4.45
CA SER A 12 3.80 -17.56 -5.87
C SER A 12 2.69 -18.49 -6.35
N GLY A 13 2.01 -19.20 -5.45
CA GLY A 13 0.89 -20.09 -5.78
C GLY A 13 1.19 -21.01 -6.97
N LYS A 14 0.37 -20.93 -8.03
CA LYS A 14 0.52 -21.75 -9.25
C LYS A 14 1.81 -21.54 -10.04
N TYR A 15 2.58 -20.49 -9.75
CA TYR A 15 3.83 -20.18 -10.47
C TYR A 15 5.08 -20.75 -9.81
N GLN A 16 4.97 -21.43 -8.66
CA GLN A 16 6.11 -22.04 -7.96
C GLN A 16 6.98 -22.94 -8.87
N GLY A 17 6.33 -23.75 -9.73
CA GLY A 17 7.04 -24.62 -10.67
C GLY A 17 7.98 -23.89 -11.64
N ARG A 18 7.62 -22.66 -12.06
CA ARG A 18 8.48 -21.82 -12.90
C ARG A 18 9.71 -21.32 -12.14
N ILE A 19 9.56 -20.98 -10.87
CA ILE A 19 10.69 -20.54 -10.02
C ILE A 19 11.65 -21.69 -9.79
N TYR A 20 11.15 -22.91 -9.47
CA TYR A 20 12.02 -24.09 -9.35
C TYR A 20 12.72 -24.43 -10.66
N GLY A 21 12.03 -24.32 -11.80
CA GLY A 21 12.63 -24.48 -13.13
C GLY A 21 13.74 -23.46 -13.38
N ALA A 22 13.52 -22.19 -13.06
CA ALA A 22 14.54 -21.14 -13.18
C ALA A 22 15.76 -21.42 -12.30
N MET A 23 15.55 -21.85 -11.03
CA MET A 23 16.64 -22.27 -10.14
C MET A 23 17.43 -23.45 -10.71
N GLY A 24 16.75 -24.44 -11.31
CA GLY A 24 17.39 -25.58 -11.97
C GLY A 24 18.27 -25.15 -13.15
N PHE A 25 17.77 -24.27 -14.03
CA PHE A 25 18.58 -23.72 -15.15
C PHE A 25 19.74 -22.85 -14.64
N SER A 26 19.54 -22.07 -13.58
CA SER A 26 20.63 -21.30 -12.94
C SER A 26 21.71 -22.20 -12.36
N PHE A 27 21.34 -23.33 -11.77
CA PHE A 27 22.31 -24.33 -11.29
C PHE A 27 23.11 -24.94 -12.45
N LEU A 28 22.44 -25.37 -13.53
CA LEU A 28 23.10 -25.91 -14.72
C LEU A 28 24.05 -24.88 -15.38
N LYS A 29 23.62 -23.62 -15.47
CA LYS A 29 24.46 -22.50 -15.88
C LYS A 29 25.69 -22.38 -14.97
N GLY A 30 25.49 -22.43 -13.64
CA GLY A 30 26.59 -22.35 -12.67
C GLY A 30 27.66 -23.43 -12.85
N LEU A 31 27.25 -24.63 -13.19
CA LEU A 31 28.20 -25.72 -13.58
C LEU A 31 28.96 -25.36 -14.86
N LEU A 32 28.27 -24.91 -15.91
CA LEU A 32 28.87 -24.59 -17.19
C LEU A 32 29.82 -23.38 -17.11
N VAL A 33 29.60 -22.43 -16.23
CA VAL A 33 30.48 -21.28 -15.98
C VAL A 33 31.89 -21.74 -15.54
N LYS A 34 31.99 -22.92 -14.90
CA LYS A 34 33.29 -23.49 -14.46
C LYS A 34 33.97 -24.35 -15.53
N VAL A 35 33.29 -24.67 -16.63
CA VAL A 35 33.87 -25.48 -17.73
C VAL A 35 35.15 -24.88 -18.32
N PRO A 36 35.29 -23.55 -18.56
CA PRO A 36 36.54 -22.96 -19.04
C PRO A 36 37.74 -23.26 -18.14
N ILE A 37 37.54 -23.16 -16.79
CA ILE A 37 38.59 -23.45 -15.81
C ILE A 37 38.98 -24.94 -15.88
N ILE A 38 37.95 -25.82 -15.91
CA ILE A 38 38.13 -27.27 -15.99
C ILE A 38 38.89 -27.65 -17.29
N LEU A 39 38.47 -27.11 -18.42
CA LEU A 39 39.13 -27.37 -19.72
C LEU A 39 40.57 -26.87 -19.73
N THR A 40 40.81 -25.68 -19.20
CA THR A 40 42.19 -25.15 -19.08
C THR A 40 43.04 -26.06 -18.21
N TYR A 41 42.48 -26.54 -17.08
CA TYR A 41 43.17 -27.51 -16.23
C TYR A 41 43.53 -28.79 -17.00
N PHE A 42 42.61 -29.38 -17.76
CA PHE A 42 42.90 -30.58 -18.57
C PHE A 42 43.93 -30.33 -19.69
N ILE A 43 43.90 -29.18 -20.34
CA ILE A 43 44.88 -28.82 -21.37
C ILE A 43 46.27 -28.65 -20.74
N VAL A 44 46.35 -27.96 -19.60
CA VAL A 44 47.64 -27.77 -18.89
C VAL A 44 48.19 -29.10 -18.39
N THR A 45 47.35 -29.99 -17.83
CA THR A 45 47.79 -31.32 -17.40
C THR A 45 48.26 -32.19 -18.59
N ALA A 46 47.55 -32.18 -19.71
CA ALA A 46 47.95 -32.86 -20.92
C ALA A 46 49.27 -32.32 -21.50
N PHE A 47 49.52 -31.02 -21.36
CA PHE A 47 50.81 -30.40 -21.76
C PHE A 47 51.94 -30.87 -20.83
N ILE A 48 51.75 -30.89 -19.51
CA ILE A 48 52.73 -31.36 -18.52
C ILE A 48 53.09 -32.85 -18.78
N ASP A 49 52.08 -33.67 -19.11
CA ASP A 49 52.26 -35.09 -19.39
C ASP A 49 52.83 -35.39 -20.78
N GLY A 50 53.03 -34.38 -21.64
CA GLY A 50 53.51 -34.54 -23.02
C GLY A 50 52.44 -35.22 -23.91
N THR A 51 51.19 -35.34 -23.50
CA THR A 51 50.12 -36.03 -24.23
C THR A 51 49.27 -35.07 -25.07
N LEU A 52 49.58 -33.78 -25.07
CA LEU A 52 48.80 -32.77 -25.80
C LEU A 52 48.94 -32.98 -27.32
N THR A 53 47.82 -33.27 -27.98
CA THR A 53 47.74 -33.42 -29.44
C THR A 53 46.90 -32.31 -30.05
N LYS A 54 47.04 -32.05 -31.35
CA LYS A 54 46.20 -31.12 -32.10
C LYS A 54 44.71 -31.48 -31.98
N LYS A 55 44.39 -32.77 -31.89
CA LYS A 55 42.99 -33.23 -31.69
C LYS A 55 42.44 -32.88 -30.31
N THR A 56 43.24 -33.09 -29.26
CA THR A 56 42.83 -32.71 -27.88
C THR A 56 42.62 -31.21 -27.76
N ALA A 57 43.48 -30.39 -28.35
CA ALA A 57 43.31 -28.93 -28.37
C ALA A 57 42.03 -28.52 -29.13
N LEU A 58 41.77 -29.14 -30.30
CA LEU A 58 40.54 -28.87 -31.06
C LEU A 58 39.27 -29.26 -30.29
N TYR A 59 39.26 -30.45 -29.67
CA TYR A 59 38.10 -30.85 -28.84
C TYR A 59 37.90 -29.93 -27.64
N GLY A 60 38.97 -29.45 -27.00
CA GLY A 60 38.89 -28.45 -25.94
C GLY A 60 38.27 -27.14 -26.42
N ALA A 61 38.71 -26.65 -27.60
CA ALA A 61 38.13 -25.45 -28.18
C ALA A 61 36.63 -25.61 -28.52
N ILE A 62 36.25 -26.74 -29.12
CA ILE A 62 34.83 -27.04 -29.41
C ILE A 62 34.01 -27.13 -28.12
N ALA A 63 34.52 -27.79 -27.08
CA ALA A 63 33.85 -27.91 -25.80
C ALA A 63 33.68 -26.54 -25.10
N LEU A 64 34.69 -25.67 -25.24
CA LEU A 64 34.61 -24.30 -24.69
C LEU A 64 33.50 -23.49 -25.39
N VAL A 65 33.50 -23.50 -26.75
CA VAL A 65 32.44 -22.81 -27.52
C VAL A 65 31.06 -23.37 -27.18
N ALA A 66 30.93 -24.70 -27.13
CA ALA A 66 29.69 -25.36 -26.77
C ALA A 66 29.23 -24.96 -25.35
N SER A 67 30.16 -24.88 -24.38
CA SER A 67 29.83 -24.45 -23.02
C SER A 67 29.29 -23.02 -22.97
N VAL A 68 29.87 -22.09 -23.73
CA VAL A 68 29.39 -20.69 -23.80
C VAL A 68 28.00 -20.61 -24.43
N ILE A 69 27.76 -21.35 -25.50
CA ILE A 69 26.42 -21.41 -26.14
C ILE A 69 25.39 -21.98 -25.17
N LEU A 70 25.70 -23.08 -24.49
CA LEU A 70 24.82 -23.69 -23.51
C LEU A 70 24.56 -22.77 -22.31
N GLN A 71 25.56 -22.02 -21.85
CA GLN A 71 25.35 -20.99 -20.81
C GLN A 71 24.34 -19.95 -21.26
N ALA A 72 24.45 -19.43 -22.50
CA ALA A 72 23.50 -18.46 -23.04
C ALA A 72 22.07 -19.03 -23.15
N VAL A 73 21.94 -20.29 -23.58
CA VAL A 73 20.67 -21.00 -23.68
C VAL A 73 20.03 -21.18 -22.29
N PHE A 74 20.81 -21.65 -21.30
CA PHE A 74 20.27 -21.84 -19.94
C PHE A 74 19.95 -20.50 -19.27
N GLN A 75 20.74 -19.46 -19.51
CA GLN A 75 20.38 -18.10 -19.06
C GLN A 75 19.06 -17.66 -19.66
N TYR A 76 18.87 -17.80 -20.96
CA TYR A 76 17.63 -17.43 -21.62
C TYR A 76 16.40 -18.12 -21.01
N PHE A 77 16.50 -19.44 -20.75
CA PHE A 77 15.39 -20.17 -20.11
C PHE A 77 15.19 -19.76 -18.66
N ALA A 78 16.25 -19.55 -17.89
CA ALA A 78 16.16 -19.06 -16.51
C ALA A 78 15.46 -17.70 -16.46
N ASP A 79 15.90 -16.73 -17.29
CA ASP A 79 15.35 -15.38 -17.34
C ASP A 79 13.87 -15.40 -17.78
N ARG A 80 13.54 -16.17 -18.80
CA ARG A 80 12.16 -16.29 -19.30
C ARG A 80 11.20 -16.88 -18.27
N LEU A 81 11.61 -17.93 -17.56
CA LEU A 81 10.80 -18.56 -16.52
C LEU A 81 10.63 -17.64 -15.32
N GLN A 82 11.68 -16.97 -14.92
CA GLN A 82 11.79 -16.12 -13.75
C GLN A 82 11.04 -14.80 -13.94
N SER A 83 11.36 -14.03 -14.99
CA SER A 83 10.70 -12.74 -15.25
C SER A 83 9.23 -12.91 -15.51
N GLY A 84 8.83 -13.89 -16.34
CA GLY A 84 7.41 -14.17 -16.58
C GLY A 84 6.65 -14.63 -15.33
N ALA A 85 7.30 -15.31 -14.38
CA ALA A 85 6.70 -15.65 -13.11
C ALA A 85 6.57 -14.42 -12.20
N GLY A 86 7.61 -13.59 -12.11
CA GLY A 86 7.65 -12.40 -11.26
C GLY A 86 6.53 -11.43 -11.56
N TYR A 87 6.43 -10.96 -12.79
CA TYR A 87 5.36 -10.03 -13.19
C TYR A 87 3.96 -10.58 -12.95
N LEU A 88 3.72 -11.87 -13.21
CA LEU A 88 2.41 -12.49 -12.98
C LEU A 88 2.08 -12.66 -11.48
N ILE A 89 3.08 -12.95 -10.65
CA ILE A 89 2.91 -13.06 -9.19
C ILE A 89 2.52 -11.71 -8.61
N PHE A 90 3.26 -10.65 -8.97
CA PHE A 90 3.01 -9.31 -8.43
C PHE A 90 1.75 -8.65 -9.00
N ALA A 91 1.40 -8.92 -10.27
CA ALA A 91 0.09 -8.53 -10.81
C ALA A 91 -1.06 -9.16 -10.01
N ASN A 92 -1.00 -10.46 -9.73
CA ASN A 92 -2.00 -11.14 -8.90
C ASN A 92 -2.02 -10.60 -7.46
N MET A 93 -0.85 -10.27 -6.91
CA MET A 93 -0.76 -9.68 -5.57
C MET A 93 -1.41 -8.30 -5.50
N ARG A 94 -1.21 -7.44 -6.52
CA ARG A 94 -1.90 -6.14 -6.63
C ARG A 94 -3.41 -6.31 -6.70
N MET A 95 -3.89 -7.27 -7.49
CA MET A 95 -5.33 -7.56 -7.57
C MET A 95 -5.90 -8.00 -6.21
N LYS A 96 -5.22 -8.91 -5.53
CA LYS A 96 -5.63 -9.36 -4.18
C LYS A 96 -5.59 -8.21 -3.17
N LEU A 97 -4.55 -7.37 -3.22
CA LEU A 97 -4.45 -6.21 -2.34
C LEU A 97 -5.58 -5.21 -2.61
N GLY A 98 -5.91 -4.94 -3.88
CA GLY A 98 -7.04 -4.11 -4.25
C GLY A 98 -8.38 -4.67 -3.72
N GLU A 99 -8.56 -5.99 -3.76
CA GLU A 99 -9.74 -6.63 -3.19
C GLU A 99 -9.76 -6.55 -1.66
N HIS A 100 -8.62 -6.77 -1.01
CA HIS A 100 -8.46 -6.61 0.44
C HIS A 100 -8.76 -5.18 0.88
N LEU A 101 -8.19 -4.17 0.20
CA LEU A 101 -8.45 -2.76 0.47
C LEU A 101 -9.94 -2.39 0.38
N ARG A 102 -10.66 -2.94 -0.58
CA ARG A 102 -12.11 -2.73 -0.71
C ARG A 102 -12.92 -3.25 0.48
N ARG A 103 -12.39 -4.21 1.22
CA ARG A 103 -13.04 -4.83 2.40
C ARG A 103 -12.61 -4.22 3.72
N LEU A 104 -11.59 -3.33 3.71
CA LEU A 104 -11.18 -2.65 4.93
C LEU A 104 -12.25 -1.64 5.38
N PRO A 105 -12.41 -1.43 6.70
CA PRO A 105 -13.30 -0.40 7.20
C PRO A 105 -12.84 0.99 6.71
N MET A 106 -13.80 1.87 6.42
CA MET A 106 -13.50 3.22 5.90
C MET A 106 -12.57 4.01 6.84
N GLY A 107 -12.61 3.72 8.14
CA GLY A 107 -11.73 4.32 9.13
C GLY A 107 -10.26 4.03 8.96
N TYR A 108 -9.93 3.00 8.22
CA TYR A 108 -8.53 2.73 7.87
C TYR A 108 -7.95 3.77 6.91
N PHE A 109 -8.78 4.40 6.07
CA PHE A 109 -8.36 5.36 5.04
C PHE A 109 -8.16 6.77 5.62
N THR A 110 -7.30 6.90 6.62
CA THR A 110 -6.80 8.19 7.11
C THR A 110 -5.70 8.71 6.18
N GLU A 111 -5.40 10.01 6.22
CA GLU A 111 -4.35 10.61 5.38
C GLU A 111 -3.02 9.87 5.51
N GLY A 112 -2.60 9.53 6.73
CA GLY A 112 -1.36 8.77 6.97
C GLY A 112 -1.40 7.35 6.38
N ASN A 113 -2.52 6.66 6.47
CA ASN A 113 -2.67 5.31 5.90
C ASN A 113 -2.80 5.32 4.38
N ILE A 114 -3.42 6.34 3.79
CA ILE A 114 -3.47 6.53 2.33
C ILE A 114 -2.05 6.68 1.77
N GLY A 115 -1.19 7.46 2.44
CA GLY A 115 0.22 7.57 2.09
C GLY A 115 0.97 6.24 2.15
N LYS A 116 0.74 5.42 3.18
CA LYS A 116 1.31 4.06 3.30
C LYS A 116 0.82 3.13 2.19
N ILE A 117 -0.49 3.11 1.91
CA ILE A 117 -1.08 2.32 0.82
C ILE A 117 -0.45 2.71 -0.53
N SER A 118 -0.35 4.01 -0.79
CA SER A 118 0.26 4.54 -2.01
C SER A 118 1.72 4.11 -2.13
N SER A 119 2.52 4.23 -1.06
CA SER A 119 3.92 3.78 -1.04
C SER A 119 4.06 2.28 -1.29
N VAL A 120 3.22 1.46 -0.67
CA VAL A 120 3.23 -0.01 -0.89
C VAL A 120 2.91 -0.35 -2.34
N LEU A 121 1.88 0.26 -2.93
CA LEU A 121 1.44 -0.05 -4.30
C LEU A 121 2.39 0.47 -5.38
N SER A 122 2.92 1.69 -5.22
CA SER A 122 3.72 2.38 -6.24
C SER A 122 5.22 2.17 -6.09
N THR A 123 5.73 1.98 -4.86
CA THR A 123 7.17 1.87 -4.60
C THR A 123 7.58 0.47 -4.21
N ASP A 124 6.99 -0.10 -3.14
CA ASP A 124 7.42 -1.38 -2.60
C ASP A 124 7.16 -2.54 -3.56
N MET A 125 5.94 -2.62 -4.10
CA MET A 125 5.60 -3.67 -5.06
C MET A 125 6.40 -3.57 -6.34
N VAL A 126 6.65 -2.35 -6.84
CA VAL A 126 7.48 -2.13 -8.05
C VAL A 126 8.91 -2.55 -7.78
N PHE A 127 9.49 -2.13 -6.64
CA PHE A 127 10.85 -2.51 -6.28
C PHE A 127 11.05 -4.03 -6.21
N ILE A 128 10.10 -4.74 -5.58
CA ILE A 128 10.18 -6.20 -5.50
C ILE A 128 9.95 -6.84 -6.87
N GLU A 129 8.99 -6.36 -7.66
CA GLU A 129 8.70 -6.86 -9.00
C GLU A 129 9.93 -6.80 -9.93
N GLU A 130 10.64 -5.68 -9.92
CA GLU A 130 11.82 -5.48 -10.76
C GLU A 130 13.05 -6.26 -10.26
N ASN A 131 13.25 -6.35 -8.95
CA ASN A 131 14.49 -6.88 -8.39
C ASN A 131 14.40 -8.32 -7.91
N CYS A 132 13.23 -8.77 -7.44
CA CYS A 132 13.07 -10.04 -6.72
C CYS A 132 13.60 -11.24 -7.53
N MET A 133 13.14 -11.38 -8.75
CA MET A 133 13.43 -12.57 -9.53
C MET A 133 14.89 -12.59 -9.98
N MET A 134 15.44 -11.46 -10.41
CA MET A 134 16.83 -11.34 -10.83
C MET A 134 17.78 -11.60 -9.64
N VAL A 135 17.55 -10.94 -8.52
CA VAL A 135 18.39 -11.08 -7.32
C VAL A 135 18.36 -12.51 -6.79
N LEU A 136 17.20 -13.18 -6.78
CA LEU A 136 17.10 -14.56 -6.33
C LEU A 136 17.91 -15.53 -7.17
N ALA A 137 17.85 -15.41 -8.50
CA ALA A 137 18.60 -16.31 -9.38
C ALA A 137 20.11 -16.07 -9.28
N ASP A 138 20.54 -14.81 -9.25
CA ASP A 138 21.95 -14.47 -9.10
C ASP A 138 22.49 -14.97 -7.77
N MET A 139 21.77 -14.78 -6.68
CA MET A 139 22.18 -15.26 -5.38
C MET A 139 22.25 -16.78 -5.28
N MET A 140 21.29 -17.49 -5.88
CA MET A 140 21.36 -18.96 -5.98
C MET A 140 22.56 -19.39 -6.80
N ASN A 141 22.83 -18.71 -7.94
CA ASN A 141 24.00 -18.98 -8.75
C ASN A 141 25.32 -18.79 -7.98
N TYR A 142 25.44 -17.72 -7.17
CA TYR A 142 26.63 -17.51 -6.34
C TYR A 142 26.82 -18.61 -5.30
N LEU A 143 25.76 -19.05 -4.62
CA LEU A 143 25.84 -20.14 -3.66
C LEU A 143 26.22 -21.47 -4.30
N PHE A 144 25.61 -21.81 -5.45
CA PHE A 144 25.97 -23.02 -6.19
C PHE A 144 27.43 -22.97 -6.70
N SER A 145 27.84 -21.82 -7.24
CA SER A 145 29.19 -21.60 -7.69
C SER A 145 30.21 -21.77 -6.56
N GLN A 146 29.94 -21.20 -5.38
CA GLN A 146 30.79 -21.35 -4.20
C GLN A 146 30.89 -22.82 -3.75
N ALA A 147 29.77 -23.53 -3.71
CA ALA A 147 29.75 -24.94 -3.34
C ALA A 147 30.58 -25.80 -4.32
N ILE A 148 30.44 -25.54 -5.62
CA ILE A 148 31.22 -26.22 -6.66
C ILE A 148 32.72 -25.96 -6.47
N MET A 149 33.11 -24.71 -6.18
CA MET A 149 34.52 -24.36 -5.96
C MET A 149 35.11 -25.07 -4.73
N ILE A 150 34.35 -25.17 -3.64
CA ILE A 150 34.76 -25.92 -2.43
C ILE A 150 34.97 -27.40 -2.79
N VAL A 151 34.06 -28.01 -3.58
CA VAL A 151 34.19 -29.40 -4.02
C VAL A 151 35.45 -29.58 -4.85
N PHE A 152 35.79 -28.66 -5.76
CA PHE A 152 37.04 -28.73 -6.54
C PHE A 152 38.26 -28.69 -5.60
N MET A 153 38.25 -27.87 -4.56
CA MET A 153 39.36 -27.84 -3.60
C MET A 153 39.53 -29.18 -2.87
N PHE A 154 38.43 -29.86 -2.53
CA PHE A 154 38.48 -31.22 -1.95
C PHE A 154 39.00 -32.26 -2.93
N VAL A 155 38.71 -32.14 -4.24
CA VAL A 155 39.22 -33.03 -5.29
C VAL A 155 40.71 -32.85 -5.47
N PHE A 156 41.23 -31.61 -5.36
CA PHE A 156 42.67 -31.36 -5.49
C PHE A 156 43.46 -31.84 -4.26
N ASP A 157 43.02 -31.46 -3.07
CA ASP A 157 43.56 -31.93 -1.78
C ASP A 157 42.53 -31.64 -0.67
N TRP A 158 42.29 -32.62 0.21
CA TRP A 158 41.35 -32.48 1.30
C TRP A 158 41.70 -31.31 2.27
N ARG A 159 42.98 -30.95 2.42
CA ARG A 159 43.46 -29.85 3.27
C ARG A 159 43.09 -28.50 2.64
N LEU A 160 43.20 -28.38 1.31
CA LEU A 160 42.70 -27.19 0.58
C LEU A 160 41.19 -27.09 0.67
N GLY A 161 40.48 -28.23 0.59
CA GLY A 161 39.03 -28.26 0.80
C GLY A 161 38.63 -27.75 2.17
N LEU A 162 39.26 -28.21 3.25
CA LEU A 162 39.00 -27.75 4.61
C LEU A 162 39.35 -26.27 4.78
N ALA A 163 40.46 -25.80 4.25
CA ALA A 163 40.85 -24.40 4.33
C ALA A 163 39.85 -23.50 3.59
N SER A 164 39.43 -23.89 2.37
CA SER A 164 38.42 -23.14 1.62
C SER A 164 37.06 -23.09 2.34
N LEU A 165 36.65 -24.19 2.99
CA LEU A 165 35.44 -24.25 3.80
C LEU A 165 35.53 -23.34 5.03
N ALA A 166 36.69 -23.31 5.71
CA ALA A 166 36.92 -22.46 6.85
C ALA A 166 36.86 -20.96 6.47
N VAL A 167 37.54 -20.56 5.39
CA VAL A 167 37.50 -19.19 4.87
C VAL A 167 36.07 -18.79 4.50
N THR A 168 35.36 -19.64 3.75
CA THR A 168 33.94 -19.41 3.41
C THR A 168 33.07 -19.30 4.65
N GLY A 169 33.30 -20.15 5.66
CA GLY A 169 32.62 -20.08 6.97
C GLY A 169 32.82 -18.74 7.68
N CYS A 170 34.06 -18.23 7.70
CA CYS A 170 34.35 -16.90 8.28
C CYS A 170 33.63 -15.78 7.52
N MET A 171 33.59 -15.84 6.16
CA MET A 171 32.83 -14.86 5.36
C MET A 171 31.32 -14.93 5.65
N VAL A 172 30.76 -16.13 5.82
CA VAL A 172 29.35 -16.33 6.17
C VAL A 172 29.01 -15.79 7.57
N LEU A 173 29.89 -16.01 8.54
CA LEU A 173 29.70 -15.49 9.90
C LEU A 173 29.73 -13.95 9.93
N LEU A 174 30.69 -13.35 9.25
CA LEU A 174 30.79 -11.89 9.14
C LEU A 174 29.61 -11.32 8.36
N GLY A 175 29.20 -11.95 7.26
CA GLY A 175 28.05 -11.53 6.48
C GLY A 175 26.71 -11.63 7.24
N ARG A 176 26.55 -12.64 8.11
CA ARG A 176 25.38 -12.67 9.02
C ARG A 176 25.35 -11.51 10.00
N SER A 177 26.52 -11.10 10.52
CA SER A 177 26.62 -9.94 11.41
C SER A 177 26.33 -8.64 10.66
N MET A 178 26.79 -8.51 9.41
CA MET A 178 26.46 -7.40 8.52
C MET A 178 24.94 -7.27 8.32
N MET A 179 24.29 -8.37 7.91
CA MET A 179 22.85 -8.44 7.65
C MET A 179 22.02 -8.04 8.89
N LYS A 180 22.46 -8.44 10.09
CA LYS A 180 21.79 -8.05 11.34
C LYS A 180 21.94 -6.55 11.62
N ASN A 181 23.11 -5.99 11.37
CA ASN A 181 23.38 -4.56 11.51
C ASN A 181 22.54 -3.73 10.53
N ASP A 182 22.49 -4.16 9.26
CA ASP A 182 21.79 -3.45 8.20
C ASP A 182 20.26 -3.43 8.43
N LEU A 183 19.70 -4.51 8.99
CA LEU A 183 18.28 -4.54 9.37
C LEU A 183 17.92 -3.48 10.42
N VAL A 184 18.78 -3.27 11.42
CA VAL A 184 18.55 -2.26 12.47
C VAL A 184 18.57 -0.85 11.89
N HIS A 185 19.58 -0.50 11.10
CA HIS A 185 19.73 0.84 10.54
C HIS A 185 18.79 1.10 9.34
N SER A 186 18.29 0.06 8.70
CA SER A 186 17.30 0.19 7.62
C SER A 186 15.97 0.79 8.08
N ASP A 187 15.54 0.50 9.31
CA ASP A 187 14.32 1.09 9.90
C ASP A 187 14.49 2.60 10.16
N GLU A 188 15.65 3.01 10.67
CA GLU A 188 15.97 4.44 10.89
C GLU A 188 16.01 5.20 9.55
N LYS A 189 16.64 4.61 8.53
CA LYS A 189 16.69 5.16 7.17
C LYS A 189 15.29 5.35 6.58
N GLN A 190 14.41 4.38 6.76
CA GLN A 190 13.03 4.45 6.30
C GLN A 190 12.26 5.59 7.00
N LYS A 191 12.35 5.68 8.33
CA LYS A 191 11.71 6.75 9.10
C LYS A 191 12.19 8.14 8.68
N ALA A 192 13.49 8.30 8.43
CA ALA A 192 14.05 9.56 7.95
C ALA A 192 13.50 9.94 6.55
N ALA A 193 13.32 8.95 5.67
CA ALA A 193 12.72 9.17 4.35
C ALA A 193 11.22 9.53 4.44
N GLU A 194 10.47 8.93 5.36
CA GLU A 194 9.07 9.26 5.63
C GLU A 194 8.93 10.70 6.15
N ILE A 195 9.75 11.11 7.12
CA ILE A 195 9.78 12.48 7.65
C ILE A 195 10.12 13.49 6.56
N GLN A 196 11.10 13.18 5.71
CA GLN A 196 11.45 14.02 4.57
C GLN A 196 10.29 14.17 3.58
N THR A 197 9.63 13.07 3.25
CA THR A 197 8.48 13.07 2.33
C THR A 197 7.35 13.93 2.88
N GLN A 198 7.06 13.80 4.18
CA GLN A 198 6.04 14.61 4.84
C GLN A 198 6.41 16.11 4.81
N ALA A 199 7.65 16.46 5.12
CA ALA A 199 8.10 17.86 5.08
C ALA A 199 8.03 18.47 3.67
N VAL A 200 8.31 17.67 2.62
CA VAL A 200 8.13 18.10 1.22
C VAL A 200 6.67 18.35 0.89
N LEU A 201 5.77 17.45 1.30
CA LEU A 201 4.33 17.60 1.07
C LEU A 201 3.79 18.83 1.80
N ASP A 202 4.09 19.00 3.08
CA ASP A 202 3.65 20.14 3.89
C ASP A 202 4.15 21.48 3.29
N PHE A 203 5.41 21.51 2.80
CA PHE A 203 5.96 22.68 2.13
C PHE A 203 5.27 22.98 0.81
N THR A 204 5.01 21.97 -0.03
CA THR A 204 4.39 22.15 -1.34
C THR A 204 2.92 22.51 -1.24
N GLU A 205 2.15 21.86 -0.37
CA GLU A 205 0.75 22.20 -0.12
C GLU A 205 0.59 23.56 0.54
N GLY A 206 1.49 23.91 1.46
CA GLY A 206 1.52 25.19 2.16
C GLY A 206 2.18 26.34 1.40
N ILE A 207 2.71 26.13 0.18
CA ILE A 207 3.55 27.13 -0.51
C ILE A 207 2.85 28.48 -0.72
N GLY A 208 1.55 28.49 -0.96
CA GLY A 208 0.75 29.70 -1.08
C GLY A 208 0.76 30.54 0.21
N ILE A 209 0.57 29.88 1.36
CA ILE A 209 0.61 30.51 2.69
C ILE A 209 2.03 30.99 2.99
N ILE A 210 3.02 30.13 2.76
CA ILE A 210 4.44 30.43 3.01
C ILE A 210 4.87 31.69 2.25
N LYS A 211 4.48 31.82 0.97
CA LYS A 211 4.77 33.01 0.15
C LYS A 211 3.99 34.24 0.62
N THR A 212 2.68 34.09 0.91
CA THR A 212 1.83 35.22 1.30
C THR A 212 2.27 35.85 2.63
N TYR A 213 2.70 35.03 3.59
CA TYR A 213 3.15 35.49 4.90
C TYR A 213 4.67 35.66 5.03
N ASN A 214 5.40 35.53 3.91
CA ASN A 214 6.86 35.64 3.86
C ASN A 214 7.60 34.73 4.85
N LEU A 215 7.11 33.48 5.00
CA LEU A 215 7.65 32.46 5.92
C LEU A 215 8.72 31.58 5.25
N LEU A 216 9.30 32.02 4.14
CA LEU A 216 10.29 31.25 3.38
C LEU A 216 11.51 30.86 4.25
N GLY A 217 11.96 31.74 5.17
CA GLY A 217 13.07 31.44 6.07
C GLY A 217 12.79 30.29 7.01
N ASP A 218 11.68 30.33 7.75
CA ASP A 218 11.36 29.36 8.81
C ASP A 218 10.91 28.02 8.23
N LYS A 219 10.01 28.03 7.26
CA LYS A 219 9.48 26.79 6.63
C LYS A 219 10.49 26.12 5.69
N SER A 220 11.33 26.92 5.01
CA SER A 220 12.47 26.36 4.27
C SER A 220 13.50 25.71 5.20
N LYS A 221 13.68 26.22 6.40
CA LYS A 221 14.59 25.61 7.39
C LYS A 221 14.08 24.22 7.82
N GLU A 222 12.79 24.07 8.13
CA GLU A 222 12.18 22.78 8.47
C GLU A 222 12.38 21.73 7.36
N LEU A 223 12.18 22.15 6.09
CA LEU A 223 12.43 21.31 4.92
C LEU A 223 13.92 20.95 4.80
N THR A 224 14.83 21.94 4.93
CA THR A 224 16.28 21.73 4.86
C THR A 224 16.77 20.82 5.98
N ASP A 225 16.27 21.01 7.20
CA ASP A 225 16.62 20.16 8.35
C ASP A 225 16.17 18.69 8.14
N SER A 226 15.04 18.48 7.44
CA SER A 226 14.59 17.13 7.05
C SER A 226 15.54 16.48 6.02
N PHE A 227 16.02 17.24 5.03
CA PHE A 227 17.02 16.78 4.07
C PHE A 227 18.36 16.46 4.75
N ASP A 228 18.85 17.33 5.63
CA ASP A 228 20.09 17.13 6.37
C ASP A 228 19.99 15.90 7.29
N THR A 229 18.83 15.71 7.94
CA THR A 229 18.60 14.54 8.79
C THR A 229 18.59 13.26 7.96
N ASN A 230 17.88 13.23 6.84
CA ASN A 230 17.86 12.07 5.95
C ASN A 230 19.26 11.80 5.37
N CYS A 231 20.00 12.83 4.97
CA CYS A 231 21.38 12.70 4.51
C CYS A 231 22.27 12.09 5.58
N ARG A 232 22.20 12.58 6.82
CA ARG A 232 22.97 12.07 7.96
C ARG A 232 22.68 10.61 8.24
N VAL A 233 21.41 10.24 8.33
CA VAL A 233 20.99 8.85 8.57
C VAL A 233 21.44 7.92 7.45
N ASN A 234 21.39 8.37 6.18
CA ASN A 234 21.93 7.60 5.06
C ASN A 234 23.45 7.42 5.15
N LEU A 235 24.19 8.47 5.54
CA LEU A 235 25.63 8.37 5.76
C LEU A 235 25.97 7.44 6.92
N ASP A 236 25.24 7.52 8.03
CA ASP A 236 25.43 6.65 9.18
C ASP A 236 25.17 5.19 8.83
N PHE A 237 24.15 4.91 8.02
CA PHE A 237 23.91 3.58 7.45
C PHE A 237 25.13 3.09 6.65
N GLU A 238 25.61 3.88 5.68
CA GLU A 238 26.78 3.52 4.87
C GLU A 238 28.04 3.33 5.75
N PHE A 239 28.29 4.21 6.71
CA PHE A 239 29.43 4.07 7.63
C PHE A 239 29.31 2.84 8.53
N SER A 240 28.12 2.45 8.96
CA SER A 240 27.90 1.23 9.75
C SER A 240 28.09 -0.05 8.92
N HIS A 241 27.78 0.00 7.62
CA HIS A 241 27.92 -1.10 6.67
C HIS A 241 29.37 -1.32 6.22
N HIS A 242 30.11 -0.24 5.97
CA HIS A 242 31.47 -0.29 5.42
C HIS A 242 32.47 -1.17 6.18
N PRO A 243 32.53 -1.22 7.52
CA PRO A 243 33.46 -2.08 8.24
C PRO A 243 33.27 -3.56 7.91
N TYR A 244 32.02 -4.01 7.82
CA TYR A 244 31.69 -5.40 7.48
C TYR A 244 32.09 -5.72 6.04
N LYS A 245 31.79 -4.82 5.10
CA LYS A 245 32.17 -4.98 3.70
C LYS A 245 33.69 -5.04 3.54
N ARG A 246 34.43 -4.16 4.20
CA ARG A 246 35.91 -4.21 4.26
C ARG A 246 36.40 -5.50 4.88
N GLY A 247 35.73 -5.98 5.95
CA GLY A 247 36.05 -7.26 6.59
C GLY A 247 35.88 -8.45 5.63
N VAL A 248 34.80 -8.51 4.88
CA VAL A 248 34.59 -9.54 3.83
C VAL A 248 35.69 -9.48 2.78
N PHE A 249 36.10 -8.28 2.36
CA PHE A 249 37.18 -8.06 1.41
C PHE A 249 38.54 -8.51 1.95
N LEU A 250 38.82 -8.22 3.21
CA LEU A 250 40.05 -8.66 3.90
C LEU A 250 40.09 -10.19 4.02
N ILE A 251 38.99 -10.83 4.44
CA ILE A 251 38.91 -12.31 4.52
C ILE A 251 39.08 -12.92 3.13
N TYR A 252 38.49 -12.32 2.07
CA TYR A 252 38.70 -12.72 0.71
C TYR A 252 40.20 -12.68 0.33
N GLY A 253 40.89 -11.56 0.56
CA GLY A 253 42.31 -11.39 0.25
C GLY A 253 43.21 -12.32 1.07
N ILE A 254 43.03 -12.39 2.39
CA ILE A 254 43.77 -13.29 3.27
C ILE A 254 43.51 -14.75 2.90
N GLY A 255 42.25 -15.12 2.61
CA GLY A 255 41.89 -16.45 2.18
C GLY A 255 42.60 -16.85 0.86
N THR A 256 42.63 -15.94 -0.11
CA THR A 256 43.35 -16.17 -1.40
C THR A 256 44.84 -16.38 -1.16
N VAL A 257 45.50 -15.56 -0.34
CA VAL A 257 46.91 -15.72 0.02
C VAL A 257 47.15 -17.00 0.80
N LEU A 258 46.27 -17.34 1.75
CA LEU A 258 46.34 -18.60 2.51
C LEU A 258 46.28 -19.81 1.59
N MET A 259 45.36 -19.84 0.63
CA MET A 259 45.21 -20.93 -0.33
C MET A 259 46.43 -21.09 -1.22
N LEU A 260 46.99 -19.95 -1.68
CA LEU A 260 48.24 -19.94 -2.46
C LEU A 260 49.42 -20.48 -1.66
N THR A 261 49.64 -19.98 -0.45
CA THR A 261 50.77 -20.39 0.38
C THR A 261 50.65 -21.83 0.84
N LEU A 262 49.44 -22.26 1.21
CA LEU A 262 49.20 -23.66 1.60
C LEU A 262 49.46 -24.60 0.42
N SER A 263 48.96 -24.30 -0.77
CA SER A 263 49.19 -25.13 -1.95
C SER A 263 50.69 -25.20 -2.36
N ALA A 264 51.42 -24.07 -2.30
CA ALA A 264 52.84 -24.00 -2.56
C ALA A 264 53.64 -24.81 -1.49
N PHE A 265 53.26 -24.72 -0.22
CA PHE A 265 53.85 -25.53 0.84
C PHE A 265 53.62 -27.03 0.65
N LEU A 266 52.42 -27.45 0.32
CA LEU A 266 52.08 -28.86 0.07
C LEU A 266 52.89 -29.39 -1.14
N TYR A 267 52.99 -28.61 -2.21
CA TYR A 267 53.81 -28.95 -3.37
C TYR A 267 55.30 -29.07 -3.02
N SER A 268 55.88 -28.10 -2.28
CA SER A 268 57.31 -28.10 -1.89
C SER A 268 57.68 -29.28 -0.97
N LYS A 269 56.72 -29.81 -0.21
CA LYS A 269 56.90 -31.02 0.63
C LYS A 269 56.65 -32.33 -0.12
N GLY A 270 56.32 -32.29 -1.42
CA GLY A 270 55.96 -33.49 -2.20
C GLY A 270 54.65 -34.15 -1.81
N LEU A 271 53.80 -33.41 -1.08
CA LEU A 271 52.46 -33.88 -0.61
C LEU A 271 51.36 -33.61 -1.64
N MET A 272 51.67 -32.88 -2.70
CA MET A 272 50.75 -32.51 -3.77
C MET A 272 51.46 -32.58 -5.12
N ASP A 273 50.81 -33.18 -6.13
CA ASP A 273 51.33 -33.22 -7.48
C ASP A 273 51.29 -31.85 -8.15
N MET A 274 52.22 -31.61 -9.08
CA MET A 274 52.28 -30.37 -9.88
C MET A 274 51.00 -30.06 -10.61
N LYS A 275 50.26 -31.06 -11.07
CA LYS A 275 48.97 -30.91 -11.74
C LYS A 275 47.93 -30.27 -10.86
N TYR A 276 47.78 -30.75 -9.64
CA TYR A 276 46.81 -30.19 -8.66
C TYR A 276 47.22 -28.81 -8.20
N PHE A 277 48.53 -28.53 -8.07
CA PHE A 277 49.03 -27.21 -7.79
C PHE A 277 48.63 -26.19 -8.90
N PHE A 278 48.84 -26.54 -10.20
CA PHE A 278 48.36 -25.72 -11.30
C PHE A 278 46.82 -25.58 -11.33
N GLY A 279 46.10 -26.65 -11.07
CA GLY A 279 44.64 -26.59 -10.94
C GLY A 279 44.17 -25.60 -9.90
N MET A 280 44.83 -25.61 -8.72
CA MET A 280 44.57 -24.64 -7.67
C MET A 280 44.89 -23.20 -8.10
N LEU A 281 45.99 -22.94 -8.78
CA LEU A 281 46.34 -21.62 -9.30
C LEU A 281 45.32 -21.09 -10.30
N LEU A 282 44.76 -21.95 -11.16
CA LEU A 282 43.71 -21.57 -12.10
C LEU A 282 42.39 -21.17 -11.36
N CYS A 283 42.08 -21.83 -10.26
CA CYS A 283 40.90 -21.54 -9.45
C CYS A 283 41.09 -20.36 -8.50
N LEU A 284 42.35 -19.94 -8.24
CA LEU A 284 42.69 -19.03 -7.12
C LEU A 284 41.89 -17.74 -7.11
N PHE A 285 41.77 -17.07 -8.26
CA PHE A 285 41.09 -15.76 -8.36
C PHE A 285 39.57 -15.89 -8.43
N ASP A 286 39.04 -17.09 -8.72
CA ASP A 286 37.59 -17.32 -8.79
C ASP A 286 37.06 -18.05 -7.53
N LEU A 287 37.93 -18.51 -6.63
CA LEU A 287 37.59 -19.39 -5.51
C LEU A 287 36.59 -18.80 -4.54
N PHE A 288 36.74 -17.53 -4.14
CA PHE A 288 35.88 -16.85 -3.15
C PHE A 288 35.06 -15.69 -3.76
N VAL A 289 35.20 -15.44 -5.08
CA VAL A 289 34.42 -14.39 -5.76
C VAL A 289 32.91 -14.58 -5.61
N PRO A 290 32.35 -15.80 -5.76
CA PRO A 290 30.91 -15.97 -5.64
C PRO A 290 30.36 -15.54 -4.27
N ILE A 291 30.98 -15.95 -3.18
CA ILE A 291 30.51 -15.59 -1.85
C ILE A 291 30.74 -14.11 -1.53
N LYS A 292 31.83 -13.51 -2.03
CA LYS A 292 32.07 -12.07 -1.92
C LYS A 292 30.97 -11.29 -2.65
N THR A 293 30.68 -11.64 -3.91
CA THR A 293 29.65 -10.97 -4.72
C THR A 293 28.26 -11.15 -4.11
N PHE A 294 28.00 -12.31 -3.49
CA PHE A 294 26.77 -12.54 -2.73
C PHE A 294 26.58 -11.47 -1.65
N TYR A 295 27.60 -11.15 -0.86
CA TYR A 295 27.52 -10.12 0.19
C TYR A 295 27.58 -8.69 -0.35
N ASP A 296 28.14 -8.45 -1.53
CA ASP A 296 28.05 -7.15 -2.20
C ASP A 296 26.61 -6.79 -2.62
N GLN A 297 25.76 -7.79 -2.85
CA GLN A 297 24.35 -7.60 -3.24
C GLN A 297 23.34 -7.77 -2.08
N GLU A 298 23.83 -8.02 -0.87
CA GLU A 298 23.00 -8.33 0.30
C GLU A 298 22.08 -7.18 0.68
N ALA A 299 22.52 -5.93 0.53
CA ALA A 299 21.71 -4.75 0.80
C ALA A 299 20.37 -4.75 0.04
N ARG A 300 20.35 -5.27 -1.21
CA ARG A 300 19.11 -5.41 -1.99
C ARG A 300 18.13 -6.39 -1.35
N LEU A 301 18.62 -7.50 -0.79
CA LEU A 301 17.78 -8.48 -0.08
C LEU A 301 17.15 -7.87 1.18
N THR A 302 17.90 -7.02 1.87
CA THR A 302 17.42 -6.33 3.08
C THR A 302 16.28 -5.38 2.73
N VAL A 303 16.44 -4.56 1.68
CA VAL A 303 15.37 -3.67 1.19
C VAL A 303 14.15 -4.49 0.73
N MET A 304 14.36 -5.58 -0.03
CA MET A 304 13.26 -6.44 -0.46
C MET A 304 12.50 -7.06 0.72
N SER A 305 13.22 -7.46 1.79
CA SER A 305 12.59 -7.99 2.99
C SER A 305 11.73 -6.92 3.67
N ALA A 306 12.21 -5.71 3.80
CA ALA A 306 11.47 -4.59 4.37
C ALA A 306 10.21 -4.24 3.54
N CYS A 307 10.32 -4.23 2.20
CA CYS A 307 9.16 -4.04 1.33
C CYS A 307 8.10 -5.15 1.52
N MET A 308 8.54 -6.42 1.62
CA MET A 308 7.63 -7.54 1.88
C MET A 308 6.96 -7.42 3.26
N ASP A 309 7.68 -6.98 4.28
CA ASP A 309 7.11 -6.78 5.63
C ASP A 309 5.98 -5.75 5.59
N ARG A 310 6.14 -4.65 4.84
CA ARG A 310 5.09 -3.62 4.68
C ARG A 310 3.89 -4.14 3.90
N ILE A 311 4.12 -4.90 2.83
CA ILE A 311 3.04 -5.53 2.05
C ILE A 311 2.26 -6.51 2.94
N GLU A 312 2.94 -7.36 3.69
CA GLU A 312 2.31 -8.33 4.60
C GLU A 312 1.57 -7.64 5.74
N ALA A 313 2.11 -6.55 6.28
CA ALA A 313 1.43 -5.74 7.30
C ALA A 313 0.12 -5.17 6.78
N LEU A 314 0.09 -4.69 5.52
CA LEU A 314 -1.13 -4.20 4.90
C LEU A 314 -2.16 -5.32 4.68
N PHE A 315 -1.74 -6.52 4.28
CA PHE A 315 -2.63 -7.69 4.18
C PHE A 315 -3.10 -8.22 5.54
N ALA A 316 -2.39 -7.92 6.63
CA ALA A 316 -2.76 -8.36 7.98
C ALA A 316 -3.83 -7.46 8.62
N GLU A 317 -4.14 -6.30 8.03
CA GLU A 317 -5.20 -5.42 8.51
C GLU A 317 -6.55 -6.14 8.47
N LYS A 318 -7.35 -5.89 9.50
CA LYS A 318 -8.61 -6.62 9.66
C LYS A 318 -9.67 -6.11 8.71
N GLU A 319 -10.16 -6.98 7.84
CA GLU A 319 -11.30 -6.71 6.98
C GLU A 319 -12.59 -6.52 7.81
N LEU A 320 -13.52 -5.74 7.25
CA LEU A 320 -14.88 -5.68 7.77
C LEU A 320 -15.55 -7.05 7.56
N ASP A 321 -16.20 -7.57 8.60
CA ASP A 321 -16.89 -8.85 8.50
C ASP A 321 -18.18 -8.70 7.66
N ASP A 322 -18.16 -9.18 6.42
CA ASP A 322 -19.30 -9.13 5.48
C ASP A 322 -19.96 -10.53 5.29
N ASN A 323 -20.01 -11.31 6.37
CA ASN A 323 -20.65 -12.64 6.37
C ASN A 323 -22.16 -12.57 6.64
N GLY A 324 -22.76 -11.40 6.58
CA GLY A 324 -24.20 -11.21 6.78
C GLY A 324 -25.02 -11.94 5.69
N THR A 325 -26.05 -12.67 6.10
CA THR A 325 -26.93 -13.43 5.20
C THR A 325 -28.39 -13.08 5.36
N GLN A 326 -28.73 -12.17 6.31
CA GLN A 326 -30.10 -11.75 6.51
C GLN A 326 -30.56 -10.79 5.42
N THR A 327 -31.83 -10.84 5.08
CA THR A 327 -32.49 -9.93 4.13
C THR A 327 -33.37 -8.95 4.88
N LEU A 328 -33.45 -7.72 4.36
CA LEU A 328 -34.39 -6.73 4.88
C LEU A 328 -35.82 -7.10 4.49
N THR A 329 -36.68 -7.16 5.47
CA THR A 329 -38.12 -7.36 5.26
C THR A 329 -38.87 -6.09 5.64
N GLU A 330 -40.00 -5.84 4.97
CA GLU A 330 -40.89 -4.78 5.43
C GLU A 330 -41.44 -5.15 6.82
N SER A 331 -41.27 -4.25 7.77
CA SER A 331 -41.75 -4.44 9.15
C SER A 331 -42.30 -3.14 9.71
N ASN A 332 -43.12 -3.24 10.74
CA ASN A 332 -43.59 -2.06 11.50
C ASN A 332 -42.51 -1.51 12.47
N ALA A 333 -41.30 -2.03 12.43
CA ALA A 333 -40.18 -1.53 13.22
C ALA A 333 -39.74 -0.13 12.72
N PRO A 334 -39.06 0.64 13.58
CA PRO A 334 -38.40 1.86 13.13
C PRO A 334 -37.52 1.60 11.93
N GLU A 335 -37.42 2.56 10.99
CA GLU A 335 -36.55 2.46 9.83
C GLU A 335 -35.09 2.35 10.25
N ILE A 336 -34.69 3.19 11.25
CA ILE A 336 -33.37 3.18 11.85
C ILE A 336 -33.54 3.14 13.38
N GLU A 337 -32.82 2.26 14.07
CA GLU A 337 -32.80 2.19 15.52
C GLU A 337 -31.37 1.97 16.03
N TYR A 338 -30.91 2.85 16.92
CA TYR A 338 -29.69 2.71 17.69
C TYR A 338 -30.04 2.22 19.09
N ARG A 339 -29.33 1.19 19.58
CA ARG A 339 -29.54 0.64 20.92
C ARG A 339 -28.22 0.57 21.68
N ASN A 340 -28.08 1.41 22.68
CA ASN A 340 -26.94 1.49 23.60
C ASN A 340 -25.59 1.50 22.88
N VAL A 341 -25.49 2.29 21.79
CA VAL A 341 -24.33 2.32 20.91
C VAL A 341 -23.20 3.11 21.56
N THR A 342 -22.07 2.41 21.75
CA THR A 342 -20.80 3.02 22.15
C THR A 342 -19.78 2.81 21.06
N PHE A 343 -19.00 3.86 20.76
CA PHE A 343 -18.00 3.81 19.70
C PHE A 343 -16.77 4.66 20.01
N ALA A 344 -15.59 4.18 19.56
CA ALA A 344 -14.31 4.87 19.62
C ALA A 344 -13.54 4.63 18.32
N TYR A 345 -12.87 5.66 17.78
CA TYR A 345 -11.91 5.48 16.68
C TYR A 345 -10.63 4.81 17.17
N ASP A 346 -10.17 5.19 18.36
CA ASP A 346 -9.02 4.65 19.05
C ASP A 346 -9.37 4.27 20.50
N LYS A 347 -8.65 4.88 21.47
CA LYS A 347 -8.82 4.60 22.90
C LYS A 347 -9.93 5.41 23.56
N LYS A 348 -10.31 6.57 22.97
CA LYS A 348 -11.29 7.50 23.55
C LYS A 348 -12.66 7.28 22.94
N ASP A 349 -13.66 7.01 23.79
CA ASP A 349 -15.04 6.87 23.33
C ASP A 349 -15.55 8.21 22.80
N ILE A 350 -16.05 8.17 21.57
CA ILE A 350 -16.67 9.30 20.85
C ILE A 350 -18.19 9.29 21.02
N LEU A 351 -18.79 8.09 21.01
CA LEU A 351 -20.21 7.91 21.34
C LEU A 351 -20.31 7.03 22.58
N LYS A 352 -21.24 7.38 23.47
CA LYS A 352 -21.45 6.74 24.75
C LYS A 352 -22.94 6.48 24.93
N ASP A 353 -23.33 5.21 24.87
CA ASP A 353 -24.71 4.75 25.15
C ASP A 353 -25.81 5.48 24.35
N VAL A 354 -25.53 5.72 23.05
CA VAL A 354 -26.47 6.43 22.18
C VAL A 354 -27.62 5.50 21.78
N SER A 355 -28.86 5.93 22.07
CA SER A 355 -30.08 5.18 21.75
C SER A 355 -31.16 6.12 21.18
N PHE A 356 -31.66 5.82 19.97
CA PHE A 356 -32.74 6.56 19.34
C PHE A 356 -33.43 5.75 18.24
N LYS A 357 -34.56 6.27 17.75
CA LYS A 357 -35.35 5.69 16.65
C LYS A 357 -35.70 6.76 15.64
N ALA A 358 -35.57 6.42 14.35
CA ALA A 358 -36.08 7.20 13.24
C ALA A 358 -37.09 6.37 12.46
N TYR A 359 -38.23 6.99 12.11
CA TYR A 359 -39.33 6.29 11.46
C TYR A 359 -39.34 6.54 9.96
N LYS A 360 -39.98 5.63 9.21
CA LYS A 360 -40.09 5.71 7.74
C LYS A 360 -40.73 7.03 7.33
N GLY A 361 -40.13 7.75 6.41
CA GLY A 361 -40.63 9.00 5.86
C GLY A 361 -40.49 10.21 6.78
N THR A 362 -39.78 10.11 7.90
CA THR A 362 -39.53 11.24 8.81
C THR A 362 -38.13 11.80 8.66
N MET A 363 -37.96 13.07 9.03
CA MET A 363 -36.68 13.77 9.09
C MET A 363 -36.19 13.85 10.54
N THR A 364 -35.05 13.22 10.78
CA THR A 364 -34.32 13.29 12.06
C THR A 364 -33.10 14.19 11.90
N ALA A 365 -33.01 15.27 12.68
CA ALA A 365 -31.91 16.21 12.67
C ALA A 365 -30.94 15.97 13.83
N LEU A 366 -29.66 15.82 13.53
CA LEU A 366 -28.55 15.77 14.49
C LEU A 366 -27.94 17.16 14.61
N VAL A 367 -28.01 17.77 15.79
CA VAL A 367 -27.47 19.10 16.08
C VAL A 367 -26.54 19.05 17.29
N GLY A 368 -25.75 20.09 17.50
CA GLY A 368 -24.82 20.15 18.62
C GLY A 368 -23.47 20.76 18.26
N PRO A 369 -22.56 20.92 19.22
CA PRO A 369 -21.22 21.48 18.99
C PRO A 369 -20.41 20.62 18.06
N SER A 370 -19.40 21.23 17.41
CA SER A 370 -18.41 20.49 16.60
C SER A 370 -17.67 19.49 17.48
N GLY A 371 -17.39 18.30 16.93
CA GLY A 371 -16.74 17.20 17.69
C GLY A 371 -17.68 16.42 18.62
N GLY A 372 -19.00 16.73 18.67
CA GLY A 372 -19.96 16.04 19.55
C GLY A 372 -20.29 14.59 19.14
N GLY A 373 -19.89 14.12 17.93
CA GLY A 373 -20.17 12.75 17.47
C GLY A 373 -21.24 12.64 16.37
N LYS A 374 -21.77 13.75 15.84
CA LYS A 374 -22.83 13.75 14.82
C LYS A 374 -22.48 12.99 13.54
N SER A 375 -21.36 13.32 12.90
CA SER A 375 -20.89 12.63 11.67
C SER A 375 -20.50 11.19 11.96
N THR A 376 -20.09 10.87 13.20
CA THR A 376 -19.82 9.50 13.63
C THR A 376 -21.11 8.66 13.63
N ILE A 377 -22.25 9.20 14.10
CA ILE A 377 -23.54 8.52 14.03
C ILE A 377 -23.87 8.19 12.56
N ALA A 378 -23.76 9.16 11.65
CA ALA A 378 -24.03 8.95 10.24
C ALA A 378 -23.10 7.88 9.61
N SER A 379 -21.81 7.92 9.94
CA SER A 379 -20.81 6.98 9.44
C SER A 379 -21.00 5.55 9.98
N LEU A 380 -21.52 5.40 11.19
CA LEU A 380 -21.84 4.08 11.75
C LEU A 380 -23.07 3.46 11.10
N LEU A 381 -24.06 4.27 10.68
CA LEU A 381 -25.22 3.77 9.93
C LEU A 381 -24.81 3.17 8.57
N THR A 382 -23.83 3.78 7.90
CA THR A 382 -23.24 3.26 6.66
C THR A 382 -22.26 2.12 6.90
N ARG A 383 -22.08 1.71 8.16
CA ARG A 383 -21.12 0.67 8.55
C ARG A 383 -19.70 0.91 8.04
N PHE A 384 -19.27 2.19 8.02
CA PHE A 384 -17.86 2.50 7.76
C PHE A 384 -16.95 2.00 8.89
N TRP A 385 -17.53 1.76 10.06
CA TRP A 385 -16.93 1.09 11.22
C TRP A 385 -18.00 0.24 11.92
N ASP A 386 -17.59 -0.81 12.59
CA ASP A 386 -18.44 -1.55 13.50
C ASP A 386 -18.44 -0.89 14.90
N VAL A 387 -19.55 -0.98 15.61
CA VAL A 387 -19.69 -0.43 16.96
C VAL A 387 -18.88 -1.21 17.99
N LYS A 388 -18.39 -0.53 19.02
CA LYS A 388 -17.68 -1.18 20.15
C LYS A 388 -18.63 -1.98 21.04
N SER A 389 -19.83 -1.45 21.29
CA SER A 389 -20.92 -2.14 21.99
C SER A 389 -22.26 -1.57 21.54
N GLY A 390 -23.33 -2.31 21.80
CA GLY A 390 -24.67 -2.00 21.31
C GLY A 390 -24.92 -2.53 19.90
N GLU A 391 -26.02 -2.10 19.30
CA GLU A 391 -26.44 -2.52 17.97
C GLU A 391 -27.12 -1.40 17.20
N ILE A 392 -26.97 -1.41 15.88
CA ILE A 392 -27.68 -0.53 14.95
C ILE A 392 -28.58 -1.41 14.09
N LEU A 393 -29.85 -1.10 14.09
CA LEU A 393 -30.85 -1.88 13.38
C LEU A 393 -31.42 -1.07 12.22
N LEU A 394 -31.58 -1.72 11.07
CA LEU A 394 -32.31 -1.24 9.90
C LEU A 394 -33.58 -2.10 9.76
N ARG A 395 -34.76 -1.49 9.90
CA ARG A 395 -36.06 -2.20 9.92
C ARG A 395 -36.08 -3.41 10.87
N GLY A 396 -35.45 -3.27 12.06
CA GLY A 396 -35.35 -4.31 13.06
C GLY A 396 -34.26 -5.35 12.87
N THR A 397 -33.49 -5.30 11.76
CA THR A 397 -32.35 -6.20 11.49
C THR A 397 -31.04 -5.50 11.80
N ASP A 398 -30.16 -6.15 12.58
CA ASP A 398 -28.81 -5.64 12.87
C ASP A 398 -28.02 -5.49 11.56
N ILE A 399 -27.47 -4.30 11.30
CA ILE A 399 -26.73 -3.99 10.07
C ILE A 399 -25.49 -4.89 9.86
N ARG A 400 -24.94 -5.49 10.92
CA ARG A 400 -23.83 -6.45 10.87
C ARG A 400 -24.25 -7.82 10.30
N LYS A 401 -25.54 -8.13 10.33
CA LYS A 401 -26.10 -9.40 9.82
C LYS A 401 -26.58 -9.28 8.38
N LEU A 402 -26.56 -8.07 7.81
CA LEU A 402 -26.88 -7.80 6.41
C LEU A 402 -25.62 -7.90 5.56
N PRO A 403 -25.70 -8.38 4.30
CA PRO A 403 -24.66 -8.15 3.31
C PRO A 403 -24.42 -6.64 3.16
N LEU A 404 -23.16 -6.22 3.05
CA LEU A 404 -22.83 -4.79 2.96
C LEU A 404 -23.47 -4.14 1.72
N VAL A 405 -23.56 -4.86 0.61
CA VAL A 405 -24.25 -4.39 -0.61
C VAL A 405 -25.71 -4.11 -0.32
N ALA A 406 -26.42 -5.01 0.36
CA ALA A 406 -27.84 -4.84 0.69
C ALA A 406 -28.06 -3.66 1.67
N LEU A 407 -27.13 -3.41 2.58
CA LEU A 407 -27.16 -2.21 3.45
C LEU A 407 -26.96 -0.95 2.60
N MET A 408 -25.93 -0.93 1.74
CA MET A 408 -25.61 0.24 0.92
C MET A 408 -26.70 0.57 -0.09
N ASP A 409 -27.40 -0.40 -0.67
CA ASP A 409 -28.53 -0.16 -1.58
C ASP A 409 -29.66 0.64 -0.92
N ASN A 410 -29.80 0.52 0.39
CA ASN A 410 -30.83 1.23 1.15
C ASN A 410 -30.44 2.64 1.62
N ILE A 411 -29.17 3.05 1.47
CA ILE A 411 -28.65 4.31 2.00
C ILE A 411 -27.97 5.11 0.91
N SER A 412 -28.35 6.38 0.75
CA SER A 412 -27.61 7.39 0.00
C SER A 412 -27.02 8.41 0.96
N MET A 413 -25.80 8.88 0.71
CA MET A 413 -25.13 9.87 1.57
C MET A 413 -24.58 11.02 0.72
N VAL A 414 -24.96 12.24 1.08
CA VAL A 414 -24.35 13.47 0.57
C VAL A 414 -23.32 13.93 1.59
N PHE A 415 -22.06 13.83 1.22
CA PHE A 415 -20.92 14.17 2.09
C PHE A 415 -20.71 15.68 2.18
N GLN A 416 -20.15 16.14 3.29
CA GLN A 416 -19.74 17.51 3.50
C GLN A 416 -18.69 17.94 2.46
N ARG A 417 -17.66 17.11 2.22
CA ARG A 417 -16.64 17.30 1.19
C ARG A 417 -16.96 16.41 0.00
N VAL A 418 -17.37 17.02 -1.09
CA VAL A 418 -17.68 16.29 -2.33
C VAL A 418 -16.39 15.87 -3.02
N TYR A 419 -16.32 14.61 -3.42
CA TYR A 419 -15.27 14.11 -4.28
C TYR A 419 -15.83 13.73 -5.66
N LEU A 420 -15.20 14.25 -6.71
CA LEU A 420 -15.50 13.93 -8.11
C LEU A 420 -14.27 13.25 -8.71
N PHE A 421 -14.52 12.16 -9.43
CA PHE A 421 -13.46 11.44 -10.13
C PHE A 421 -13.04 12.19 -11.39
N GLN A 422 -11.78 12.04 -11.80
CA GLN A 422 -11.28 12.51 -13.07
C GLN A 422 -11.89 11.66 -14.20
N ASP A 423 -13.11 12.03 -14.59
CA ASP A 423 -13.93 11.34 -15.58
C ASP A 423 -14.96 12.34 -16.12
N THR A 424 -15.79 11.91 -17.06
CA THR A 424 -16.86 12.75 -17.60
C THR A 424 -17.89 13.12 -16.54
N VAL A 425 -18.60 14.21 -16.75
CA VAL A 425 -19.76 14.61 -15.92
C VAL A 425 -20.78 13.47 -15.90
N TYR A 426 -21.04 12.87 -17.05
CA TYR A 426 -21.95 11.72 -17.19
C TYR A 426 -21.56 10.57 -16.26
N ASN A 427 -20.33 10.09 -16.36
CA ASN A 427 -19.83 8.97 -15.56
C ASN A 427 -19.84 9.32 -14.07
N ASN A 428 -19.50 10.57 -13.70
CA ASN A 428 -19.59 11.01 -12.31
C ASN A 428 -21.01 10.94 -11.74
N ILE A 429 -22.07 11.21 -12.53
CA ILE A 429 -23.46 11.05 -12.09
C ILE A 429 -23.86 9.56 -12.08
N ALA A 430 -23.49 8.81 -13.13
CA ALA A 430 -23.80 7.41 -13.30
C ALA A 430 -23.24 6.50 -12.20
N LEU A 431 -22.24 6.95 -11.43
CA LEU A 431 -21.78 6.26 -10.22
C LEU A 431 -22.90 5.95 -9.22
N GLY A 432 -24.00 6.73 -9.23
CA GLY A 432 -25.17 6.45 -8.39
C GLY A 432 -25.86 5.14 -8.74
N ARG A 433 -25.92 4.82 -10.04
CA ARG A 433 -26.44 3.54 -10.59
C ARG A 433 -25.79 3.30 -11.95
N PRO A 434 -24.74 2.46 -12.02
CA PRO A 434 -23.93 2.26 -13.24
C PRO A 434 -24.69 1.71 -14.45
N ASP A 435 -25.79 1.02 -14.23
CA ASP A 435 -26.67 0.44 -15.25
C ASP A 435 -27.85 1.36 -15.66
N ALA A 436 -27.85 2.61 -15.20
CA ALA A 436 -28.86 3.59 -15.54
C ALA A 436 -28.81 3.98 -17.02
N SER A 437 -29.98 4.19 -17.63
CA SER A 437 -30.05 4.69 -18.99
C SER A 437 -29.58 6.14 -19.10
N HIS A 438 -29.26 6.58 -20.31
CA HIS A 438 -28.83 7.96 -20.56
C HIS A 438 -29.92 8.98 -20.16
N GLU A 439 -31.18 8.64 -20.42
CA GLU A 439 -32.34 9.45 -20.06
C GLU A 439 -32.48 9.58 -18.54
N GLU A 440 -32.25 8.51 -17.78
CA GLU A 440 -32.30 8.54 -16.31
C GLU A 440 -31.23 9.44 -15.70
N VAL A 441 -30.00 9.41 -16.25
CA VAL A 441 -28.90 10.27 -15.84
C VAL A 441 -29.25 11.75 -16.09
N ILE A 442 -29.80 12.07 -17.26
CA ILE A 442 -30.26 13.43 -17.60
C ILE A 442 -31.36 13.90 -16.68
N GLU A 443 -32.35 13.04 -16.38
CA GLU A 443 -33.45 13.38 -15.47
C GLU A 443 -32.95 13.59 -14.04
N ALA A 444 -32.00 12.79 -13.57
CA ALA A 444 -31.34 13.01 -12.28
C ALA A 444 -30.61 14.38 -12.23
N ALA A 445 -29.91 14.74 -13.30
CA ALA A 445 -29.24 16.02 -13.44
C ALA A 445 -30.23 17.20 -13.43
N LYS A 446 -31.39 17.08 -14.10
CA LYS A 446 -32.45 18.11 -14.08
C LYS A 446 -33.02 18.27 -12.66
N LYS A 447 -33.36 17.18 -11.99
CA LYS A 447 -33.87 17.18 -10.61
C LYS A 447 -32.86 17.81 -9.64
N ALA A 448 -31.57 17.54 -9.84
CA ALA A 448 -30.49 18.11 -9.04
C ALA A 448 -30.09 19.54 -9.45
N ARG A 449 -30.83 20.17 -10.39
CA ARG A 449 -30.50 21.51 -10.92
C ARG A 449 -29.08 21.59 -11.50
N CYS A 450 -28.62 20.51 -12.12
CA CYS A 450 -27.29 20.44 -12.76
C CYS A 450 -27.37 20.68 -14.26
N TYR A 451 -28.48 20.36 -14.91
CA TYR A 451 -28.62 20.28 -16.37
C TYR A 451 -28.13 21.56 -17.07
N ASP A 452 -28.57 22.74 -16.62
CA ASP A 452 -28.29 24.00 -17.28
C ASP A 452 -26.79 24.30 -17.30
N PHE A 453 -26.12 24.24 -16.16
CA PHE A 453 -24.68 24.51 -16.13
C PHE A 453 -23.86 23.40 -16.83
N ILE A 454 -24.33 22.15 -16.87
CA ILE A 454 -23.68 21.07 -17.61
C ILE A 454 -23.71 21.40 -19.11
N MET A 455 -24.83 21.89 -19.63
CA MET A 455 -24.96 22.26 -21.05
C MET A 455 -24.16 23.52 -21.43
N GLU A 456 -23.72 24.29 -20.45
CA GLU A 456 -22.78 25.43 -20.65
C GLU A 456 -21.32 24.98 -20.71
N LEU A 457 -20.99 23.75 -20.31
CA LEU A 457 -19.65 23.19 -20.42
C LEU A 457 -19.32 22.87 -21.89
N PRO A 458 -18.02 22.91 -22.29
CA PRO A 458 -17.60 22.74 -23.67
C PRO A 458 -18.16 21.52 -24.38
N ASP A 459 -18.19 20.35 -23.69
CA ASP A 459 -18.66 19.06 -24.21
C ASP A 459 -19.90 18.56 -23.46
N GLY A 460 -20.62 19.44 -22.72
CA GLY A 460 -21.80 19.08 -21.95
C GLY A 460 -21.54 17.92 -20.97
N PHE A 461 -22.33 16.84 -21.04
CA PHE A 461 -22.17 15.65 -20.19
C PHE A 461 -20.87 14.89 -20.44
N ASP A 462 -20.24 15.02 -21.61
CA ASP A 462 -18.97 14.36 -21.94
C ASP A 462 -17.75 15.17 -21.49
N THR A 463 -17.96 16.36 -20.93
CA THR A 463 -16.87 17.17 -20.37
C THR A 463 -16.16 16.40 -19.26
N VAL A 464 -14.83 16.24 -19.41
CA VAL A 464 -13.99 15.59 -18.39
C VAL A 464 -13.71 16.57 -17.26
N ILE A 465 -14.07 16.17 -16.04
CA ILE A 465 -13.82 16.93 -14.82
C ILE A 465 -12.38 16.68 -14.36
N GLY A 466 -11.66 17.73 -13.95
CA GLY A 466 -10.34 17.59 -13.33
C GLY A 466 -10.39 16.82 -12.00
N GLU A 467 -9.21 16.37 -11.56
CA GLU A 467 -9.08 15.62 -10.30
C GLU A 467 -9.69 16.38 -9.12
N GLY A 468 -10.50 15.68 -8.32
CA GLY A 468 -11.21 16.27 -7.19
C GLY A 468 -12.27 17.31 -7.55
N GLY A 469 -12.63 17.48 -8.85
CA GLY A 469 -13.59 18.49 -9.29
C GLY A 469 -13.00 19.89 -9.49
N ALA A 470 -11.68 20.01 -9.66
CA ALA A 470 -10.95 21.28 -9.73
C ALA A 470 -11.47 22.29 -10.79
N SER A 471 -12.23 21.84 -11.80
CA SER A 471 -12.82 22.68 -12.85
C SER A 471 -14.24 23.19 -12.53
N LEU A 472 -14.82 22.80 -11.41
CA LEU A 472 -16.18 23.16 -11.01
C LEU A 472 -16.20 24.00 -9.74
N SER A 473 -17.21 24.89 -9.60
CA SER A 473 -17.45 25.55 -8.33
C SER A 473 -17.92 24.57 -7.26
N GLY A 474 -17.70 24.89 -5.97
CA GLY A 474 -18.17 24.05 -4.87
C GLY A 474 -19.66 23.73 -4.94
N GLY A 475 -20.50 24.70 -5.35
CA GLY A 475 -21.93 24.50 -5.53
C GLY A 475 -22.30 23.61 -6.72
N GLN A 476 -21.53 23.67 -7.82
CA GLN A 476 -21.70 22.76 -8.96
C GLN A 476 -21.33 21.33 -8.57
N ALA A 477 -20.17 21.14 -7.92
CA ALA A 477 -19.75 19.83 -7.41
C ALA A 477 -20.78 19.23 -6.44
N GLN A 478 -21.33 20.04 -5.52
CA GLN A 478 -22.36 19.60 -4.57
C GLN A 478 -23.63 19.12 -5.29
N ARG A 479 -24.10 19.86 -6.30
CA ARG A 479 -25.27 19.45 -7.09
C ARG A 479 -25.05 18.15 -7.84
N LEU A 480 -23.84 17.91 -8.38
CA LEU A 480 -23.49 16.61 -8.98
C LEU A 480 -23.54 15.46 -7.96
N SER A 481 -23.08 15.70 -6.73
CA SER A 481 -23.19 14.72 -5.65
C SER A 481 -24.66 14.40 -5.30
N ILE A 482 -25.52 15.44 -5.30
CA ILE A 482 -26.96 15.27 -5.11
C ILE A 482 -27.58 14.47 -6.28
N ALA A 483 -27.16 14.74 -7.53
CA ALA A 483 -27.60 14.00 -8.72
C ALA A 483 -27.28 12.50 -8.61
N ARG A 484 -26.10 12.14 -8.09
CA ARG A 484 -25.74 10.73 -7.77
C ARG A 484 -26.74 10.10 -6.82
N CYS A 485 -27.11 10.80 -5.74
CA CYS A 485 -28.05 10.31 -4.74
C CYS A 485 -29.48 10.20 -5.30
N ILE A 486 -29.91 11.13 -6.16
CA ILE A 486 -31.22 11.08 -6.84
C ILE A 486 -31.27 9.88 -7.81
N LEU A 487 -30.21 9.65 -8.59
CA LEU A 487 -30.12 8.53 -9.52
C LEU A 487 -30.13 7.18 -8.80
N LYS A 488 -29.45 7.08 -7.66
CA LYS A 488 -29.43 5.87 -6.82
C LYS A 488 -30.79 5.54 -6.23
N ASP A 489 -31.56 6.55 -5.85
CA ASP A 489 -32.94 6.46 -5.36
C ASP A 489 -33.14 5.59 -4.10
N SER A 490 -32.21 5.60 -3.18
CA SER A 490 -32.30 4.85 -1.91
C SER A 490 -33.39 5.39 -0.98
N PRO A 491 -34.05 4.53 -0.17
CA PRO A 491 -35.12 4.94 0.76
C PRO A 491 -34.63 5.78 1.95
N ILE A 492 -33.36 5.69 2.31
CA ILE A 492 -32.74 6.46 3.40
C ILE A 492 -31.70 7.41 2.81
N VAL A 493 -31.77 8.68 3.21
CA VAL A 493 -30.81 9.71 2.80
C VAL A 493 -30.13 10.32 4.02
N ILE A 494 -28.82 10.30 4.01
CA ILE A 494 -27.96 10.96 5.00
C ILE A 494 -27.44 12.26 4.38
N LEU A 495 -27.67 13.39 5.03
CA LEU A 495 -27.13 14.69 4.61
C LEU A 495 -26.13 15.19 5.64
N ASP A 496 -24.86 15.27 5.29
CA ASP A 496 -23.80 15.83 6.13
C ASP A 496 -23.41 17.23 5.61
N GLU A 497 -23.89 18.28 6.30
CA GLU A 497 -23.59 19.71 6.00
C GLU A 497 -23.62 20.11 4.51
N ALA A 498 -24.56 19.60 3.74
CA ALA A 498 -24.60 19.71 2.27
C ALA A 498 -24.56 21.17 1.69
N THR A 499 -24.45 22.21 2.52
CA THR A 499 -24.56 23.61 2.09
C THR A 499 -23.52 24.56 2.71
N ALA A 500 -22.45 24.06 3.34
CA ALA A 500 -21.60 24.85 4.24
C ALA A 500 -20.67 25.89 3.57
N SER A 501 -20.43 25.87 2.24
CA SER A 501 -19.39 26.69 1.60
C SER A 501 -19.82 27.22 0.23
N VAL A 502 -21.07 27.63 0.04
CA VAL A 502 -21.64 27.96 -1.26
C VAL A 502 -22.12 29.42 -1.29
N ASP A 503 -21.95 30.11 -2.40
CA ASP A 503 -22.48 31.42 -2.71
C ASP A 503 -24.02 31.45 -2.73
N ALA A 504 -24.63 32.61 -2.50
CA ALA A 504 -26.08 32.76 -2.29
C ALA A 504 -26.91 32.27 -3.50
N ASP A 505 -26.42 32.42 -4.72
CA ASP A 505 -27.15 32.00 -5.93
C ASP A 505 -27.19 30.47 -6.06
N ASN A 506 -26.09 29.81 -5.83
CA ASN A 506 -26.01 28.35 -5.84
C ASN A 506 -26.73 27.72 -4.63
N GLU A 507 -26.87 28.42 -3.52
CA GLU A 507 -27.57 27.93 -2.35
C GLU A 507 -29.04 27.60 -2.66
N SER A 508 -29.75 28.48 -3.39
CA SER A 508 -31.15 28.27 -3.79
C SER A 508 -31.30 27.00 -4.64
N TYR A 509 -30.41 26.79 -5.61
CA TYR A 509 -30.43 25.59 -6.44
C TYR A 509 -30.13 24.31 -5.65
N ILE A 510 -29.18 24.36 -4.71
CA ILE A 510 -28.88 23.22 -3.84
C ILE A 510 -30.07 22.88 -2.94
N GLN A 511 -30.74 23.87 -2.37
CA GLN A 511 -31.93 23.64 -1.54
C GLN A 511 -33.07 23.00 -2.36
N GLN A 512 -33.30 23.43 -3.59
CA GLN A 512 -34.26 22.80 -4.49
C GLN A 512 -33.87 21.34 -4.82
N ALA A 513 -32.61 21.08 -5.11
CA ALA A 513 -32.08 19.74 -5.38
C ALA A 513 -32.23 18.82 -4.16
N ILE A 514 -31.92 19.30 -2.96
CA ILE A 514 -32.12 18.59 -1.69
C ILE A 514 -33.61 18.30 -1.48
N SER A 515 -34.49 19.26 -1.72
CA SER A 515 -35.95 19.08 -1.58
C SER A 515 -36.45 17.98 -2.50
N GLU A 516 -35.97 17.90 -3.76
CA GLU A 516 -36.30 16.82 -4.67
C GLU A 516 -35.77 15.46 -4.19
N LEU A 517 -34.50 15.41 -3.73
CA LEU A 517 -33.88 14.20 -3.19
C LEU A 517 -34.65 13.63 -1.99
N CYS A 518 -35.19 14.50 -1.15
CA CYS A 518 -35.82 14.12 0.12
C CYS A 518 -37.27 13.65 0.01
N LYS A 519 -37.93 13.81 -1.14
CA LYS A 519 -39.36 13.48 -1.30
C LYS A 519 -39.66 12.01 -0.99
N GLY A 520 -40.48 11.75 0.01
CA GLY A 520 -40.94 10.43 0.40
C GLY A 520 -39.86 9.51 1.02
N LYS A 521 -38.75 10.07 1.45
CA LYS A 521 -37.61 9.31 1.98
C LYS A 521 -37.46 9.54 3.50
N THR A 522 -36.74 8.65 4.14
CA THR A 522 -36.33 8.79 5.55
C THR A 522 -35.01 9.57 5.60
N LEU A 523 -34.93 10.62 6.38
CA LEU A 523 -33.80 11.53 6.38
C LEU A 523 -33.08 11.52 7.73
N LEU A 524 -31.76 11.39 7.68
CA LEU A 524 -30.85 11.65 8.80
C LEU A 524 -29.99 12.85 8.43
N VAL A 525 -30.19 13.99 9.05
CA VAL A 525 -29.56 15.26 8.66
C VAL A 525 -28.64 15.76 9.75
N ILE A 526 -27.36 15.94 9.43
CA ILE A 526 -26.43 16.68 10.29
C ILE A 526 -26.59 18.15 9.91
N ALA A 527 -27.29 18.87 10.76
CA ALA A 527 -27.78 20.21 10.44
C ALA A 527 -26.97 21.30 11.13
N HIS A 528 -26.49 22.24 10.30
CA HIS A 528 -25.86 23.49 10.74
C HIS A 528 -26.70 24.73 10.39
N ARG A 529 -27.85 24.59 9.72
CA ARG A 529 -28.74 25.71 9.33
C ARG A 529 -30.08 25.64 10.05
N LEU A 530 -30.51 26.79 10.59
CA LEU A 530 -31.74 26.92 11.36
C LEU A 530 -32.99 26.49 10.58
N ASN A 531 -33.10 26.86 9.31
CA ASN A 531 -34.23 26.51 8.45
C ASN A 531 -34.40 25.00 8.28
N THR A 532 -33.32 24.26 8.12
CA THR A 532 -33.36 22.78 8.00
C THR A 532 -33.75 22.15 9.32
N ILE A 533 -33.25 22.68 10.44
CA ILE A 533 -33.50 22.14 11.78
C ILE A 533 -34.96 22.37 12.20
N ALA A 534 -35.52 23.56 11.92
CA ALA A 534 -36.86 23.93 12.35
C ALA A 534 -37.98 23.08 11.73
N HIS A 535 -37.72 22.46 10.56
CA HIS A 535 -38.69 21.62 9.84
C HIS A 535 -38.49 20.12 10.10
N ALA A 536 -37.57 19.74 10.96
CA ALA A 536 -37.32 18.33 11.29
C ALA A 536 -38.44 17.79 12.19
N ASP A 537 -38.93 16.57 11.92
CA ASP A 537 -39.90 15.86 12.72
C ASP A 537 -39.33 15.51 14.10
N HIS A 538 -38.03 15.25 14.16
CA HIS A 538 -37.31 14.93 15.39
C HIS A 538 -35.93 15.55 15.40
N ILE A 539 -35.53 16.16 16.49
CA ILE A 539 -34.25 16.83 16.68
C ILE A 539 -33.54 16.19 17.86
N MET A 540 -32.27 15.83 17.67
CA MET A 540 -31.41 15.30 18.72
C MET A 540 -30.19 16.21 18.89
N VAL A 541 -29.97 16.67 20.11
CA VAL A 541 -28.79 17.46 20.48
C VAL A 541 -27.71 16.53 20.98
N ILE A 542 -26.65 16.40 20.20
CA ILE A 542 -25.51 15.55 20.54
C ILE A 542 -24.42 16.40 21.19
N LYS A 543 -24.05 16.05 22.42
CA LYS A 543 -23.00 16.72 23.17
C LYS A 543 -22.14 15.68 23.91
N ASP A 544 -20.83 15.80 23.81
CA ASP A 544 -19.85 14.94 24.48
C ASP A 544 -20.07 13.42 24.25
N GLY A 545 -20.64 13.09 23.09
CA GLY A 545 -20.90 11.71 22.65
C GLY A 545 -22.25 11.14 23.16
N GLU A 546 -23.09 11.93 23.76
CA GLU A 546 -24.39 11.51 24.30
C GLU A 546 -25.53 12.35 23.69
N ILE A 547 -26.77 11.83 23.75
CA ILE A 547 -27.97 12.60 23.40
C ILE A 547 -28.37 13.42 24.63
N ALA A 548 -28.04 14.72 24.59
CA ALA A 548 -28.32 15.63 25.70
C ALA A 548 -29.79 16.11 25.74
N GLU A 549 -30.39 16.33 24.55
CA GLU A 549 -31.79 16.79 24.41
C GLU A 549 -32.40 16.13 23.18
N SER A 550 -33.69 15.86 23.21
CA SER A 550 -34.41 15.19 22.12
C SER A 550 -35.88 15.63 22.11
N GLY A 551 -36.42 15.99 20.95
CA GLY A 551 -37.78 16.45 20.78
C GLY A 551 -38.05 17.13 19.44
N ASP A 552 -39.18 17.80 19.29
CA ASP A 552 -39.45 18.67 18.15
C ASP A 552 -38.93 20.10 18.39
N HIS A 553 -38.97 20.94 17.37
CA HIS A 553 -38.48 22.32 17.45
C HIS A 553 -39.13 23.11 18.60
N LYS A 554 -40.47 23.00 18.76
CA LYS A 554 -41.22 23.76 19.73
C LYS A 554 -40.89 23.34 21.16
N SER A 555 -40.92 22.04 21.44
CA SER A 555 -40.61 21.49 22.76
C SER A 555 -39.20 21.81 23.22
N LEU A 556 -38.21 21.73 22.31
CA LEU A 556 -36.81 22.06 22.63
C LEU A 556 -36.57 23.57 22.79
N MET A 557 -37.31 24.42 22.10
CA MET A 557 -37.29 25.87 22.32
C MET A 557 -37.91 26.23 23.68
N ASP A 558 -39.04 25.62 24.06
CA ASP A 558 -39.72 25.84 25.34
C ASP A 558 -38.89 25.35 26.54
N MET A 559 -38.06 24.31 26.35
CA MET A 559 -37.14 23.77 27.36
C MET A 559 -36.06 24.77 27.80
N GLY A 560 -35.70 25.75 26.95
CA GLY A 560 -34.67 26.75 27.25
C GLY A 560 -33.25 26.18 27.39
N GLY A 561 -32.99 24.99 26.86
CA GLY A 561 -31.75 24.24 27.04
C GLY A 561 -30.65 24.58 26.02
N ILE A 562 -29.85 23.55 25.66
CA ILE A 562 -28.72 23.67 24.72
C ILE A 562 -29.23 24.06 23.33
N TYR A 563 -30.33 23.42 22.87
CA TYR A 563 -30.94 23.71 21.58
C TYR A 563 -31.41 25.19 21.50
N HIS A 564 -32.16 25.66 22.48
CA HIS A 564 -32.62 27.05 22.55
C HIS A 564 -31.44 28.03 22.45
N ASN A 565 -30.38 27.80 23.23
CA ASN A 565 -29.20 28.65 23.23
C ASN A 565 -28.48 28.65 21.86
N MET A 566 -28.42 27.50 21.19
CA MET A 566 -27.82 27.37 19.84
C MET A 566 -28.66 28.15 18.81
N VAL A 567 -29.97 27.99 18.81
CA VAL A 567 -30.88 28.66 17.89
C VAL A 567 -30.85 30.19 18.11
N THR A 568 -30.95 30.65 19.34
CA THR A 568 -30.95 32.07 19.69
C THR A 568 -29.65 32.76 19.32
N LYS A 569 -28.49 32.15 19.64
CA LYS A 569 -27.19 32.71 19.25
C LYS A 569 -27.02 32.82 17.73
N ARG A 570 -27.50 31.84 16.97
CA ARG A 570 -27.46 31.87 15.50
C ARG A 570 -28.44 32.87 14.90
N ALA A 571 -29.64 32.97 15.41
CA ALA A 571 -30.61 33.98 14.98
C ALA A 571 -30.05 35.41 15.12
N VAL A 572 -29.34 35.67 16.22
CA VAL A 572 -28.67 36.97 16.44
C VAL A 572 -27.52 37.18 15.43
N SER A 573 -26.73 36.15 15.13
CA SER A 573 -25.60 36.27 14.19
C SER A 573 -26.02 36.43 12.73
N THR A 574 -27.19 35.90 12.34
CA THR A 574 -27.72 35.99 10.95
C THR A 574 -28.70 37.16 10.74
N GLY A 575 -28.93 37.99 11.74
CA GLY A 575 -29.89 39.13 11.66
C GLY A 575 -31.35 38.69 11.53
N TRP A 576 -31.66 37.46 11.84
CA TRP A 576 -33.05 36.96 11.86
C TRP A 576 -33.81 37.61 12.98
N LYS A 577 -34.71 38.52 12.67
CA LYS A 577 -35.76 38.97 13.59
C LYS A 577 -36.90 37.98 13.51
N ASN A 578 -37.35 37.50 14.68
CA ASN A 578 -38.56 36.68 14.85
C ASN A 578 -39.79 37.34 14.25
#